data_3f376a7fc313d5752b8e8ce842904081
#
_entry.id   3f376a7fc313d5752b8e8ce842904081
#
_cell.length_a   1.000
_cell.length_b   1.000
_cell.length_c   1.000
_cell.angle_alpha   90.00
_cell.angle_beta   90.00
_cell.angle_gamma   90.00
#
_symmetry.space_group_name_H-M   'P 1'
#
loop_
_entity.id
_entity.type
_entity.pdbx_description
1 polymer ?
#
loop_
_entity_poly.entity_id
_entity_poly.type
_entity_poly.pdbx_seq_one_letter_code
_entity_poly.pdbx_strand_id
1 'polypeptide(L)'
;ELGVDIIFTDANNDEFVQNSQIENLIARGVDSLIIIARNSDVAANGVAMASKEGIRCIAYDVAIYHPDAIYVSFDSVRVGYEMAKAVVKQVPKGRYFWIGGSPTDDNAYLVRKGHFQVLQPLIDRGDIKLLGEQSCDAWSPEEALKHVENALTAHANQIDAVVCSNDGTAGGAVQALKEQGLAGKVPTCGQDADLVACQRIAEGTQTVSIFKDVRILADAAMHAAVELAQGKRPASINGKYVNQQKGVEQDAIFVEVIPVTQENLYQVIVKGGFHKLEDVYRNIPKDKWPKG
;
A
#
# COMPACT_ATOMS: atom_id res chain seq x y z
N GLU A 1 -8.94 18.81 -18.65
CA GLU A 1 -10.07 17.93 -19.03
C GLU A 1 -9.65 17.09 -20.23
N LEU A 2 -9.76 15.74 -20.13
CA LEU A 2 -9.26 14.82 -21.14
C LEU A 2 -10.27 14.58 -22.27
N GLY A 3 -11.49 15.13 -22.19
CA GLY A 3 -12.53 15.01 -23.22
C GLY A 3 -13.05 13.58 -23.41
N VAL A 4 -13.17 12.82 -22.32
CA VAL A 4 -13.63 11.43 -22.32
C VAL A 4 -14.91 11.27 -21.52
N ASP A 5 -15.74 10.31 -21.91
CA ASP A 5 -16.90 9.85 -21.14
C ASP A 5 -16.48 8.66 -20.25
N ILE A 6 -16.84 8.70 -18.98
CA ILE A 6 -16.51 7.66 -18.01
C ILE A 6 -17.76 6.87 -17.67
N ILE A 7 -17.68 5.55 -17.80
CA ILE A 7 -18.70 4.61 -17.34
C ILE A 7 -18.14 3.93 -16.09
N PHE A 8 -18.72 4.23 -14.93
CA PHE A 8 -18.33 3.63 -13.67
C PHE A 8 -19.24 2.45 -13.32
N THR A 9 -18.63 1.35 -12.82
CA THR A 9 -19.34 0.19 -12.29
C THR A 9 -18.70 -0.22 -10.97
N ASP A 10 -19.51 -0.74 -10.04
CA ASP A 10 -19.07 -1.27 -8.75
C ASP A 10 -19.54 -2.72 -8.62
N ALA A 11 -18.62 -3.61 -8.36
CA ALA A 11 -18.89 -5.03 -8.19
C ALA A 11 -19.22 -5.41 -6.73
N ASN A 12 -19.26 -4.45 -5.81
CA ASN A 12 -19.51 -4.70 -4.38
C ASN A 12 -18.66 -5.83 -3.80
N ASN A 13 -17.37 -5.84 -4.18
CA ASN A 13 -16.39 -6.82 -3.72
C ASN A 13 -16.63 -8.27 -4.21
N ASP A 14 -17.42 -8.47 -5.27
CA ASP A 14 -17.71 -9.76 -5.89
C ASP A 14 -16.96 -9.90 -7.21
N GLU A 15 -16.09 -10.90 -7.33
CA GLU A 15 -15.25 -11.13 -8.50
C GLU A 15 -16.04 -11.61 -9.74
N PHE A 16 -17.16 -12.33 -9.54
CA PHE A 16 -17.99 -12.79 -10.65
C PHE A 16 -18.86 -11.66 -11.19
N VAL A 17 -19.39 -10.81 -10.30
CA VAL A 17 -20.08 -9.58 -10.70
C VAL A 17 -19.12 -8.67 -11.47
N GLN A 18 -17.87 -8.51 -11.00
CA GLN A 18 -16.86 -7.72 -11.72
C GLN A 18 -16.60 -8.24 -13.12
N ASN A 19 -16.45 -9.56 -13.30
CA ASN A 19 -16.21 -10.13 -14.60
C ASN A 19 -17.40 -9.92 -15.56
N SER A 20 -18.64 -10.08 -15.08
CA SER A 20 -19.85 -9.79 -15.86
C SER A 20 -19.96 -8.31 -16.24
N GLN A 21 -19.52 -7.40 -15.38
CA GLN A 21 -19.46 -5.96 -15.70
C GLN A 21 -18.43 -5.68 -16.78
N ILE A 22 -17.25 -6.33 -16.74
CA ILE A 22 -16.23 -6.22 -17.80
C ILE A 22 -16.80 -6.70 -19.15
N GLU A 23 -17.46 -7.85 -19.19
CA GLU A 23 -18.13 -8.36 -20.40
C GLU A 23 -19.15 -7.36 -20.96
N ASN A 24 -19.98 -6.79 -20.10
CA ASN A 24 -20.95 -5.77 -20.49
C ASN A 24 -20.30 -4.50 -21.06
N LEU A 25 -19.19 -4.05 -20.49
CA LEU A 25 -18.46 -2.88 -20.99
C LEU A 25 -17.81 -3.17 -22.34
N ILE A 26 -17.25 -4.37 -22.53
CA ILE A 26 -16.72 -4.83 -23.83
C ILE A 26 -17.84 -4.81 -24.88
N ALA A 27 -19.01 -5.38 -24.56
CA ALA A 27 -20.16 -5.41 -25.46
C ALA A 27 -20.70 -4.02 -25.83
N ARG A 28 -20.50 -3.02 -24.95
CA ARG A 28 -20.84 -1.62 -25.20
C ARG A 28 -19.82 -0.89 -26.08
N GLY A 29 -18.68 -1.51 -26.38
CA GLY A 29 -17.66 -0.93 -27.25
C GLY A 29 -16.89 0.22 -26.61
N VAL A 30 -16.49 0.08 -25.33
CA VAL A 30 -15.59 1.06 -24.69
C VAL A 30 -14.20 1.00 -25.32
N ASP A 31 -13.50 2.14 -25.35
CA ASP A 31 -12.18 2.25 -25.97
C ASP A 31 -11.04 1.70 -25.10
N SER A 32 -11.20 1.76 -23.78
CA SER A 32 -10.26 1.22 -22.79
C SER A 32 -10.95 0.88 -21.48
N LEU A 33 -10.31 0.03 -20.66
CA LEU A 33 -10.78 -0.36 -19.34
C LEU A 33 -9.74 -0.04 -18.27
N ILE A 34 -10.19 0.54 -17.17
CA ILE A 34 -9.41 0.67 -15.92
C ILE A 34 -10.07 -0.26 -14.90
N ILE A 35 -9.32 -1.25 -14.41
CA ILE A 35 -9.85 -2.32 -13.56
C ILE A 35 -9.09 -2.33 -12.23
N ILE A 36 -9.81 -2.17 -11.11
CA ILE A 36 -9.31 -2.48 -9.76
C ILE A 36 -9.73 -3.93 -9.51
N ALA A 37 -8.82 -4.87 -9.74
CA ALA A 37 -9.16 -6.29 -9.69
C ALA A 37 -9.52 -6.73 -8.26
N ARG A 38 -10.67 -7.39 -8.11
CA ARG A 38 -11.02 -8.08 -6.86
C ARG A 38 -10.24 -9.38 -6.72
N ASN A 39 -10.03 -10.06 -7.85
CA ASN A 39 -9.25 -11.28 -7.96
C ASN A 39 -8.42 -11.20 -9.26
N SER A 40 -7.10 -11.26 -9.13
CA SER A 40 -6.16 -11.06 -10.25
C SER A 40 -6.25 -12.15 -11.32
N ASP A 41 -6.54 -13.41 -10.93
CA ASP A 41 -6.71 -14.53 -11.88
C ASP A 41 -8.06 -14.44 -12.62
N VAL A 42 -9.15 -14.10 -11.93
CA VAL A 42 -10.48 -13.96 -12.53
C VAL A 42 -10.52 -12.76 -13.47
N ALA A 43 -9.97 -11.62 -13.05
CA ALA A 43 -9.89 -10.42 -13.89
C ALA A 43 -9.03 -10.62 -15.16
N ALA A 44 -8.05 -11.54 -15.11
CA ALA A 44 -7.24 -11.89 -16.29
C ALA A 44 -8.10 -12.45 -17.44
N ASN A 45 -9.20 -13.15 -17.14
CA ASN A 45 -10.14 -13.61 -18.16
C ASN A 45 -10.83 -12.41 -18.85
N GLY A 46 -11.21 -11.39 -18.06
CA GLY A 46 -11.79 -10.16 -18.59
C GLY A 46 -10.82 -9.41 -19.50
N VAL A 47 -9.54 -9.31 -19.09
CA VAL A 47 -8.49 -8.71 -19.93
C VAL A 47 -8.29 -9.50 -21.23
N ALA A 48 -8.27 -10.84 -21.15
CA ALA A 48 -8.15 -11.69 -22.35
C ALA A 48 -9.31 -11.51 -23.33
N MET A 49 -10.54 -11.31 -22.84
CA MET A 49 -11.70 -11.00 -23.67
C MET A 49 -11.60 -9.62 -24.31
N ALA A 50 -11.25 -8.61 -23.52
CA ALA A 50 -11.05 -7.23 -24.00
C ALA A 50 -9.98 -7.17 -25.09
N SER A 51 -8.85 -7.85 -24.90
CA SER A 51 -7.75 -7.90 -25.88
C SER A 51 -8.17 -8.48 -27.23
N LYS A 52 -9.05 -9.49 -27.26
CA LYS A 52 -9.58 -10.06 -28.49
C LYS A 52 -10.41 -9.06 -29.30
N GLU A 53 -11.08 -8.15 -28.64
CA GLU A 53 -11.86 -7.06 -29.21
C GLU A 53 -11.03 -5.79 -29.47
N GLY A 54 -9.70 -5.85 -29.22
CA GLY A 54 -8.80 -4.70 -29.39
C GLY A 54 -8.87 -3.67 -28.27
N ILE A 55 -9.63 -3.92 -27.21
CA ILE A 55 -9.78 -3.03 -26.06
C ILE A 55 -8.59 -3.23 -25.13
N ARG A 56 -7.92 -2.13 -24.79
CA ARG A 56 -6.76 -2.13 -23.90
C ARG A 56 -7.15 -1.97 -22.44
N CYS A 57 -6.42 -2.63 -21.54
CA CYS A 57 -6.73 -2.66 -20.13
C CYS A 57 -5.60 -2.09 -19.26
N ILE A 58 -6.00 -1.38 -18.21
CA ILE A 58 -5.14 -0.95 -17.13
C ILE A 58 -5.53 -1.75 -15.88
N ALA A 59 -4.55 -2.43 -15.28
CA ALA A 59 -4.62 -2.98 -13.95
C ALA A 59 -4.28 -1.87 -12.95
N TYR A 60 -5.29 -1.32 -12.28
CA TYR A 60 -5.13 -0.19 -11.36
C TYR A 60 -4.92 -0.70 -9.94
N ASP A 61 -3.83 -0.30 -9.31
CA ASP A 61 -3.40 -0.61 -7.95
C ASP A 61 -3.16 -2.10 -7.68
N VAL A 62 -4.08 -2.97 -8.08
CA VAL A 62 -3.96 -4.44 -7.96
C VAL A 62 -3.57 -5.03 -9.31
N ALA A 63 -2.50 -5.82 -9.35
CA ALA A 63 -2.04 -6.47 -10.57
C ALA A 63 -3.08 -7.47 -11.11
N ILE A 64 -3.22 -7.53 -12.45
CA ILE A 64 -4.03 -8.55 -13.14
C ILE A 64 -3.06 -9.45 -13.90
N TYR A 65 -3.13 -10.77 -13.71
CA TYR A 65 -2.14 -11.69 -14.25
C TYR A 65 -2.33 -11.96 -15.75
N HIS A 66 -2.24 -10.90 -16.56
CA HIS A 66 -2.34 -10.96 -18.01
C HIS A 66 -1.35 -9.99 -18.68
N PRO A 67 -0.53 -10.42 -19.67
CA PRO A 67 0.53 -9.60 -20.25
C PRO A 67 0.02 -8.35 -20.98
N ASP A 68 -1.23 -8.36 -21.46
CA ASP A 68 -1.82 -7.22 -22.19
C ASP A 68 -2.39 -6.12 -21.29
N ALA A 69 -2.41 -6.31 -19.96
CA ALA A 69 -2.75 -5.25 -19.04
C ALA A 69 -1.49 -4.42 -18.70
N ILE A 70 -1.63 -3.10 -18.65
CA ILE A 70 -0.60 -2.22 -18.10
C ILE A 70 -0.87 -2.04 -16.62
N TYR A 71 0.12 -2.34 -15.79
CA TYR A 71 0.01 -2.18 -14.35
C TYR A 71 0.31 -0.74 -13.94
N VAL A 72 -0.66 -0.04 -13.36
CA VAL A 72 -0.53 1.32 -12.86
C VAL A 72 -0.68 1.29 -11.35
N SER A 73 0.40 1.46 -10.62
CA SER A 73 0.42 1.33 -9.16
C SER A 73 1.59 2.10 -8.54
N PHE A 74 1.74 1.93 -7.24
CA PHE A 74 2.93 2.30 -6.50
C PHE A 74 3.93 1.14 -6.50
N ASP A 75 5.23 1.44 -6.42
CA ASP A 75 6.24 0.40 -6.23
C ASP A 75 6.16 -0.14 -4.80
N SER A 76 5.38 -1.21 -4.61
CA SER A 76 5.15 -1.83 -3.30
C SER A 76 6.44 -2.38 -2.66
N VAL A 77 7.44 -2.77 -3.47
CA VAL A 77 8.76 -3.16 -2.95
C VAL A 77 9.46 -1.93 -2.37
N ARG A 78 9.43 -0.81 -3.08
CA ARG A 78 9.98 0.47 -2.60
C ARG A 78 9.25 0.95 -1.34
N VAL A 79 7.93 0.81 -1.28
CA VAL A 79 7.12 1.12 -0.09
C VAL A 79 7.64 0.36 1.11
N GLY A 80 7.74 -0.97 1.02
CA GLY A 80 8.26 -1.81 2.12
C GLY A 80 9.69 -1.45 2.51
N TYR A 81 10.56 -1.20 1.51
CA TYR A 81 11.93 -0.78 1.75
C TYR A 81 12.03 0.50 2.60
N GLU A 82 11.29 1.55 2.23
CA GLU A 82 11.33 2.82 2.96
C GLU A 82 10.70 2.70 4.37
N MET A 83 9.66 1.87 4.54
CA MET A 83 9.11 1.58 5.87
C MET A 83 10.13 0.95 6.79
N ALA A 84 10.76 -0.15 6.38
CA ALA A 84 11.75 -0.84 7.19
C ALA A 84 12.98 0.03 7.46
N LYS A 85 13.44 0.79 6.48
CA LYS A 85 14.55 1.74 6.62
C LYS A 85 14.28 2.81 7.68
N ALA A 86 13.06 3.34 7.74
CA ALA A 86 12.69 4.32 8.75
C ALA A 86 12.71 3.73 10.16
N VAL A 87 12.23 2.49 10.34
CA VAL A 87 12.29 1.78 11.63
C VAL A 87 13.73 1.46 12.03
N VAL A 88 14.53 0.91 11.10
CA VAL A 88 15.94 0.58 11.34
C VAL A 88 16.77 1.82 11.69
N LYS A 89 16.46 2.98 11.12
CA LYS A 89 17.11 4.24 11.48
C LYS A 89 16.96 4.57 12.96
N GLN A 90 15.81 4.22 13.58
CA GLN A 90 15.58 4.45 15.02
C GLN A 90 16.14 3.32 15.88
N VAL A 91 16.04 2.08 15.44
CA VAL A 91 16.50 0.89 16.18
C VAL A 91 17.39 0.03 15.28
N PRO A 92 18.69 0.40 15.08
CA PRO A 92 19.57 -0.35 14.18
C PRO A 92 19.95 -1.75 14.68
N LYS A 93 19.72 -2.04 15.96
CA LYS A 93 19.96 -3.34 16.60
C LYS A 93 18.87 -3.61 17.64
N GLY A 94 18.31 -4.82 17.65
CA GLY A 94 17.28 -5.15 18.63
C GLY A 94 16.41 -6.35 18.23
N ARG A 95 15.32 -6.51 18.98
CA ARG A 95 14.34 -7.59 18.81
C ARG A 95 13.16 -7.04 18.05
N TYR A 96 12.93 -7.59 16.89
CA TYR A 96 11.90 -7.16 15.94
C TYR A 96 10.77 -8.16 15.87
N PHE A 97 9.56 -7.67 15.72
CA PHE A 97 8.40 -8.46 15.36
C PHE A 97 7.81 -7.94 14.05
N TRP A 98 7.43 -8.84 13.14
CA TRP A 98 6.92 -8.46 11.84
C TRP A 98 5.43 -8.78 11.72
N ILE A 99 4.65 -7.82 11.21
CA ILE A 99 3.22 -7.92 10.93
C ILE A 99 2.98 -7.70 9.44
N GLY A 100 2.51 -8.74 8.78
CA GLY A 100 2.17 -8.75 7.36
C GLY A 100 0.76 -8.30 7.05
N GLY A 101 0.54 -8.03 5.76
CA GLY A 101 -0.80 -7.87 5.20
C GLY A 101 -1.46 -9.20 4.86
N SER A 102 -2.50 -9.14 4.02
CA SER A 102 -3.24 -10.32 3.59
C SER A 102 -2.37 -11.29 2.79
N PRO A 103 -2.29 -12.57 3.16
CA PRO A 103 -1.46 -13.56 2.46
C PRO A 103 -1.97 -13.88 1.04
N THR A 104 -3.18 -13.44 0.70
CA THR A 104 -3.79 -13.60 -0.63
C THR A 104 -3.64 -12.38 -1.52
N ASP A 105 -2.99 -11.32 -1.02
CA ASP A 105 -2.76 -10.07 -1.73
C ASP A 105 -1.30 -9.95 -2.17
N ASP A 106 -1.08 -9.80 -3.47
CA ASP A 106 0.26 -9.68 -4.04
C ASP A 106 1.03 -8.45 -3.51
N ASN A 107 0.32 -7.35 -3.20
CA ASN A 107 0.92 -6.16 -2.59
C ASN A 107 1.53 -6.49 -1.22
N ALA A 108 0.90 -7.35 -0.41
CA ALA A 108 1.45 -7.77 0.88
C ALA A 108 2.78 -8.51 0.71
N TYR A 109 2.87 -9.38 -0.30
CA TYR A 109 4.09 -10.08 -0.66
C TYR A 109 5.20 -9.11 -1.12
N LEU A 110 4.86 -8.14 -1.99
CA LEU A 110 5.82 -7.16 -2.51
C LEU A 110 6.32 -6.22 -1.39
N VAL A 111 5.45 -5.76 -0.52
CA VAL A 111 5.81 -4.96 0.67
C VAL A 111 6.74 -5.76 1.58
N ARG A 112 6.41 -7.03 1.87
CA ARG A 112 7.31 -7.91 2.64
C ARG A 112 8.69 -8.04 1.99
N LYS A 113 8.73 -8.23 0.67
CA LYS A 113 9.99 -8.28 -0.08
C LYS A 113 10.82 -7.03 0.15
N GLY A 114 10.20 -5.85 0.11
CA GLY A 114 10.86 -4.57 0.41
C GLY A 114 11.36 -4.48 1.85
N HIS A 115 10.55 -4.88 2.84
CA HIS A 115 10.96 -4.95 4.24
C HIS A 115 12.24 -5.80 4.40
N PHE A 116 12.25 -7.00 3.84
CA PHE A 116 13.37 -7.94 4.02
C PHE A 116 14.60 -7.58 3.18
N GLN A 117 14.52 -6.73 2.16
CA GLN A 117 15.70 -6.12 1.56
C GLN A 117 16.53 -5.31 2.58
N VAL A 118 15.86 -4.69 3.56
CA VAL A 118 16.53 -3.93 4.63
C VAL A 118 16.85 -4.80 5.84
N LEU A 119 15.90 -5.64 6.27
CA LEU A 119 16.00 -6.40 7.52
C LEU A 119 16.92 -7.61 7.39
N GLN A 120 16.87 -8.35 6.27
CA GLN A 120 17.60 -9.61 6.13
C GLN A 120 19.11 -9.47 6.34
N PRO A 121 19.82 -8.47 5.73
CA PRO A 121 21.24 -8.29 5.98
C PRO A 121 21.58 -8.01 7.46
N LEU A 122 20.66 -7.40 8.21
CA LEU A 122 20.82 -7.09 9.62
C LEU A 122 20.56 -8.32 10.49
N ILE A 123 19.61 -9.15 10.09
CA ILE A 123 19.32 -10.44 10.74
C ILE A 123 20.52 -11.39 10.55
N ASP A 124 21.02 -11.50 9.32
CA ASP A 124 22.14 -12.39 9.00
C ASP A 124 23.44 -12.02 9.77
N ARG A 125 23.62 -10.72 10.07
CA ARG A 125 24.75 -10.24 10.91
C ARG A 125 24.50 -10.39 12.41
N GLY A 126 23.28 -10.73 12.83
CA GLY A 126 22.88 -10.79 14.23
C GLY A 126 22.62 -9.42 14.88
N ASP A 127 22.53 -8.33 14.11
CA ASP A 127 22.16 -7.01 14.61
C ASP A 127 20.66 -6.97 14.98
N ILE A 128 19.82 -7.66 14.21
CA ILE A 128 18.39 -7.82 14.47
C ILE A 128 18.08 -9.28 14.79
N LYS A 129 17.37 -9.49 15.89
CA LYS A 129 16.73 -10.77 16.22
C LYS A 129 15.26 -10.70 15.85
N LEU A 130 14.85 -11.38 14.79
CA LEU A 130 13.44 -11.52 14.45
C LEU A 130 12.78 -12.50 15.41
N LEU A 131 11.81 -12.01 16.19
CA LEU A 131 11.10 -12.80 17.22
C LEU A 131 9.96 -13.63 16.63
N GLY A 132 9.40 -13.17 15.51
CA GLY A 132 8.33 -13.85 14.80
C GLY A 132 7.77 -13.00 13.67
N GLU A 133 6.99 -13.67 12.82
CA GLU A 133 6.27 -13.10 11.68
C GLU A 133 4.82 -13.59 11.74
N GLN A 134 3.86 -12.68 11.55
CA GLN A 134 2.43 -13.00 11.46
C GLN A 134 1.80 -12.18 10.34
N SER A 135 0.96 -12.80 9.54
CA SER A 135 0.15 -12.12 8.52
C SER A 135 -1.25 -11.86 9.07
N CYS A 136 -1.92 -10.85 8.54
CA CYS A 136 -3.27 -10.47 8.92
C CYS A 136 -4.19 -10.63 7.72
N ASP A 137 -5.17 -11.53 7.80
CA ASP A 137 -6.16 -11.75 6.75
C ASP A 137 -6.92 -10.44 6.50
N ALA A 138 -7.15 -10.15 5.23
CA ALA A 138 -7.81 -8.91 4.79
C ALA A 138 -7.19 -7.62 5.40
N TRP A 139 -5.90 -7.64 5.76
CA TRP A 139 -5.17 -6.52 6.40
C TRP A 139 -5.78 -6.09 7.75
N SER A 140 -6.41 -7.04 8.48
CA SER A 140 -7.18 -6.76 9.70
C SER A 140 -6.36 -6.13 10.82
N PRO A 141 -6.74 -4.94 11.32
CA PRO A 141 -6.14 -4.34 12.52
C PRO A 141 -6.36 -5.16 13.78
N GLU A 142 -7.49 -5.86 13.87
CA GLU A 142 -7.86 -6.71 15.01
C GLU A 142 -6.95 -7.93 15.12
N GLU A 143 -6.56 -8.51 13.98
CA GLU A 143 -5.57 -9.59 13.97
C GLU A 143 -4.19 -9.08 14.35
N ALA A 144 -3.78 -7.94 13.81
CA ALA A 144 -2.52 -7.31 14.18
C ALA A 144 -2.43 -7.02 15.68
N LEU A 145 -3.52 -6.50 16.29
CA LEU A 145 -3.63 -6.30 17.75
C LEU A 145 -3.33 -7.61 18.48
N LYS A 146 -4.07 -8.68 18.18
CA LYS A 146 -3.91 -9.99 18.84
C LYS A 146 -2.51 -10.57 18.68
N HIS A 147 -1.93 -10.45 17.48
CA HIS A 147 -0.58 -10.97 17.22
C HIS A 147 0.48 -10.22 18.03
N VAL A 148 0.38 -8.90 18.15
CA VAL A 148 1.33 -8.10 18.93
C VAL A 148 1.13 -8.29 20.42
N GLU A 149 -0.10 -8.40 20.94
CA GLU A 149 -0.38 -8.76 22.34
C GLU A 149 0.25 -10.11 22.73
N ASN A 150 0.06 -11.13 21.87
CA ASN A 150 0.65 -12.44 22.06
C ASN A 150 2.18 -12.39 22.06
N ALA A 151 2.77 -11.61 21.13
CA ALA A 151 4.22 -11.44 21.06
C ALA A 151 4.76 -10.72 22.28
N LEU A 152 4.12 -9.64 22.74
CA LEU A 152 4.49 -8.90 23.96
C LEU A 152 4.48 -9.81 25.19
N THR A 153 3.43 -10.65 25.31
CA THR A 153 3.33 -11.63 26.41
C THR A 153 4.45 -12.67 26.34
N ALA A 154 4.65 -13.29 25.16
CA ALA A 154 5.64 -14.34 24.95
C ALA A 154 7.09 -13.86 25.20
N HIS A 155 7.34 -12.58 24.97
CA HIS A 155 8.68 -12.00 25.11
C HIS A 155 8.79 -11.03 26.29
N ALA A 156 7.89 -11.09 27.27
CA ALA A 156 7.89 -10.26 28.48
C ALA A 156 8.05 -8.75 28.17
N ASN A 157 7.29 -8.27 27.18
CA ASN A 157 7.33 -6.89 26.67
C ASN A 157 8.69 -6.46 26.09
N GLN A 158 9.57 -7.40 25.79
CA GLN A 158 10.91 -7.12 25.28
C GLN A 158 10.94 -7.13 23.74
N ILE A 159 10.18 -6.26 23.12
CA ILE A 159 10.18 -5.98 21.70
C ILE A 159 10.71 -4.57 21.48
N ASP A 160 11.68 -4.42 20.59
CA ASP A 160 12.36 -3.14 20.35
C ASP A 160 11.81 -2.42 19.11
N ALA A 161 11.17 -3.14 18.16
CA ALA A 161 10.48 -2.59 17.01
C ALA A 161 9.40 -3.54 16.48
N VAL A 162 8.30 -2.98 15.93
CA VAL A 162 7.27 -3.73 15.20
C VAL A 162 7.17 -3.20 13.78
N VAL A 163 7.53 -4.01 12.78
CA VAL A 163 7.43 -3.67 11.37
C VAL A 163 6.08 -4.13 10.85
N CYS A 164 5.19 -3.18 10.57
CA CYS A 164 3.84 -3.45 10.06
C CYS A 164 3.75 -3.15 8.56
N SER A 165 2.79 -3.76 7.87
CA SER A 165 2.68 -3.68 6.41
C SER A 165 1.75 -2.59 5.91
N ASN A 166 0.82 -2.06 6.74
CA ASN A 166 0.01 -0.87 6.43
C ASN A 166 -0.40 -0.12 7.69
N ASP A 167 -1.11 1.00 7.52
CA ASP A 167 -1.55 1.85 8.62
C ASP A 167 -2.63 1.20 9.50
N GLY A 168 -3.47 0.32 8.91
CA GLY A 168 -4.44 -0.47 9.65
C GLY A 168 -3.74 -1.43 10.63
N THR A 169 -2.85 -2.28 10.13
CA THR A 169 -2.09 -3.23 10.95
C THR A 169 -1.17 -2.51 11.96
N ALA A 170 -0.57 -1.36 11.57
CA ALA A 170 0.16 -0.50 12.50
C ALA A 170 -0.74 0.04 13.63
N GLY A 171 -2.02 0.32 13.31
CA GLY A 171 -3.00 0.75 14.32
C GLY A 171 -3.24 -0.31 15.38
N GLY A 172 -3.44 -1.57 14.97
CA GLY A 172 -3.56 -2.68 15.90
C GLY A 172 -2.30 -2.88 16.75
N ALA A 173 -1.12 -2.82 16.12
CA ALA A 173 0.15 -2.90 16.84
C ALA A 173 0.33 -1.77 17.87
N VAL A 174 0.04 -0.53 17.48
CA VAL A 174 0.15 0.64 18.40
C VAL A 174 -0.84 0.51 19.56
N GLN A 175 -2.04 -0.03 19.35
CA GLN A 175 -2.99 -0.27 20.43
C GLN A 175 -2.42 -1.28 21.44
N ALA A 176 -1.91 -2.43 21.00
CA ALA A 176 -1.26 -3.41 21.88
C ALA A 176 -0.10 -2.80 22.66
N LEU A 177 0.75 -2.02 21.98
CA LEU A 177 1.87 -1.32 22.61
C LEU A 177 1.39 -0.29 23.65
N LYS A 178 0.28 0.42 23.38
CA LYS A 178 -0.30 1.41 24.29
C LYS A 178 -0.75 0.79 25.61
N GLU A 179 -1.35 -0.38 25.57
CA GLU A 179 -1.80 -1.12 26.77
C GLU A 179 -0.65 -1.51 27.68
N GLN A 180 0.55 -1.65 27.13
CA GLN A 180 1.78 -1.95 27.87
C GLN A 180 2.64 -0.69 28.17
N GLY A 181 2.16 0.52 27.84
CA GLY A 181 2.90 1.76 28.00
C GLY A 181 4.15 1.89 27.11
N LEU A 182 4.14 1.17 25.96
CA LEU A 182 5.24 1.10 24.99
C LEU A 182 4.98 1.91 23.70
N ALA A 183 3.77 2.42 23.46
CA ALA A 183 3.47 3.27 22.31
C ALA A 183 4.37 4.51 22.30
N GLY A 184 4.97 4.83 21.16
CA GLY A 184 5.96 5.89 21.00
C GLY A 184 7.37 5.56 21.50
N LYS A 185 7.57 4.43 22.21
CA LYS A 185 8.89 3.91 22.60
C LYS A 185 9.36 2.81 21.66
N VAL A 186 8.42 1.99 21.16
CA VAL A 186 8.65 0.94 20.19
C VAL A 186 8.20 1.49 18.83
N PRO A 187 9.13 1.75 17.88
CA PRO A 187 8.78 2.28 16.57
C PRO A 187 7.96 1.30 15.76
N THR A 188 6.99 1.86 15.01
CA THR A 188 6.13 1.14 14.07
C THR A 188 6.12 1.87 12.73
N CYS A 189 5.72 1.18 11.68
CA CYS A 189 5.59 1.76 10.34
C CYS A 189 4.27 1.33 9.68
N GLY A 190 3.89 2.04 8.64
CA GLY A 190 2.74 1.74 7.81
C GLY A 190 2.82 2.41 6.44
N GLN A 191 1.78 2.27 5.66
CA GLN A 191 1.56 2.93 4.38
C GLN A 191 0.10 3.38 4.28
N ASP A 192 -0.21 4.25 3.32
CA ASP A 192 -1.47 4.83 2.89
C ASP A 192 -1.72 6.25 3.43
N ALA A 193 -1.03 6.66 4.49
CA ALA A 193 -1.23 7.93 5.19
C ALA A 193 -2.69 8.17 5.61
N ASP A 194 -3.32 7.11 6.15
CA ASP A 194 -4.65 7.20 6.73
C ASP A 194 -4.73 8.32 7.76
N LEU A 195 -5.88 8.98 7.88
CA LEU A 195 -6.04 10.09 8.83
C LEU A 195 -5.62 9.69 10.25
N VAL A 196 -6.02 8.50 10.71
CA VAL A 196 -5.67 8.00 12.04
C VAL A 196 -4.16 7.72 12.16
N ALA A 197 -3.51 7.28 11.09
CA ALA A 197 -2.06 7.11 11.07
C ALA A 197 -1.33 8.46 11.11
N CYS A 198 -1.82 9.46 10.37
CA CYS A 198 -1.30 10.83 10.44
C CYS A 198 -1.43 11.41 11.86
N GLN A 199 -2.51 11.11 12.58
CA GLN A 199 -2.69 11.48 13.98
C GLN A 199 -1.64 10.78 14.87
N ARG A 200 -1.43 9.47 14.70
CA ARG A 200 -0.39 8.71 15.43
C ARG A 200 1.02 9.23 15.15
N ILE A 201 1.30 9.65 13.92
CA ILE A 201 2.58 10.29 13.56
C ILE A 201 2.71 11.63 14.28
N ALA A 202 1.66 12.47 14.28
CA ALA A 202 1.65 13.74 15.00
C ALA A 202 1.88 13.55 16.51
N GLU A 203 1.30 12.51 17.10
CA GLU A 203 1.44 12.10 18.50
C GLU A 203 2.81 11.44 18.81
N GLY A 204 3.56 11.02 17.80
CA GLY A 204 4.82 10.28 17.95
C GLY A 204 4.65 8.79 18.29
N THR A 205 3.46 8.21 18.09
CA THR A 205 3.18 6.80 18.37
C THR A 205 3.32 5.88 17.15
N GLN A 206 3.48 6.47 15.94
CA GLN A 206 3.87 5.78 14.72
C GLN A 206 5.04 6.55 14.09
N THR A 207 6.07 5.83 13.62
CA THR A 207 7.30 6.44 13.11
C THR A 207 7.13 7.01 11.70
N VAL A 208 6.48 6.25 10.83
CA VAL A 208 6.34 6.57 9.41
C VAL A 208 5.07 5.97 8.84
N SER A 209 4.46 6.66 7.90
CA SER A 209 3.54 6.08 6.92
C SER A 209 4.01 6.46 5.53
N ILE A 210 4.02 5.51 4.61
CA ILE A 210 4.36 5.81 3.21
C ILE A 210 3.11 6.34 2.53
N PHE A 211 3.14 7.62 2.19
CA PHE A 211 2.06 8.28 1.48
C PHE A 211 2.02 7.84 0.02
N LYS A 212 0.90 7.28 -0.35
CA LYS A 212 0.53 6.88 -1.70
C LYS A 212 -0.60 7.81 -2.16
N ASP A 213 -0.25 8.87 -2.90
CA ASP A 213 -1.24 9.84 -3.36
C ASP A 213 -2.13 9.24 -4.46
N VAL A 214 -3.30 8.78 -4.09
CA VAL A 214 -4.28 8.18 -5.01
C VAL A 214 -4.74 9.15 -6.11
N ARG A 215 -4.59 10.47 -5.92
CA ARG A 215 -4.92 11.48 -6.95
C ARG A 215 -3.94 11.38 -8.12
N ILE A 216 -2.63 11.22 -7.81
CA ILE A 216 -1.58 11.04 -8.82
C ILE A 216 -1.75 9.69 -9.52
N LEU A 217 -2.11 8.64 -8.78
CA LEU A 217 -2.35 7.32 -9.35
C LEU A 217 -3.53 7.35 -10.33
N ALA A 218 -4.65 7.97 -9.93
CA ALA A 218 -5.82 8.11 -10.79
C ALA A 218 -5.52 8.91 -12.06
N ASP A 219 -4.79 10.02 -11.92
CA ASP A 219 -4.37 10.85 -13.05
C ASP A 219 -3.49 10.05 -14.03
N ALA A 220 -2.50 9.32 -13.53
CA ALA A 220 -1.63 8.48 -14.35
C ALA A 220 -2.41 7.40 -15.10
N ALA A 221 -3.37 6.73 -14.44
CA ALA A 221 -4.20 5.71 -15.06
C ALA A 221 -5.11 6.29 -16.14
N MET A 222 -5.73 7.45 -15.88
CA MET A 222 -6.59 8.11 -16.86
C MET A 222 -5.82 8.56 -18.10
N HIS A 223 -4.65 9.17 -17.94
CA HIS A 223 -3.81 9.57 -19.07
C HIS A 223 -3.38 8.34 -19.88
N ALA A 224 -2.93 7.28 -19.22
CA ALA A 224 -2.55 6.04 -19.89
C ALA A 224 -3.73 5.40 -20.63
N ALA A 225 -4.94 5.39 -20.05
CA ALA A 225 -6.15 4.87 -20.69
C ALA A 225 -6.50 5.64 -21.97
N VAL A 226 -6.38 6.96 -21.95
CA VAL A 226 -6.60 7.82 -23.12
C VAL A 226 -5.57 7.56 -24.23
N GLU A 227 -4.29 7.42 -23.89
CA GLU A 227 -3.25 7.08 -24.86
C GLU A 227 -3.51 5.71 -25.49
N LEU A 228 -3.92 4.72 -24.69
CA LEU A 228 -4.28 3.37 -25.15
C LEU A 228 -5.50 3.41 -26.10
N ALA A 229 -6.55 4.17 -25.76
CA ALA A 229 -7.73 4.37 -26.59
C ALA A 229 -7.40 4.99 -27.96
N GLN A 230 -6.33 5.82 -27.99
CA GLN A 230 -5.79 6.40 -29.24
C GLN A 230 -4.85 5.45 -29.99
N GLY A 231 -4.70 4.21 -29.54
CA GLY A 231 -3.78 3.22 -30.13
C GLY A 231 -2.30 3.51 -29.86
N LYS A 232 -1.99 4.37 -28.89
CA LYS A 232 -0.63 4.71 -28.51
C LYS A 232 -0.15 3.87 -27.31
N ARG A 233 1.15 3.62 -27.24
CA ARG A 233 1.77 3.09 -26.03
C ARG A 233 1.97 4.25 -25.04
N PRO A 234 1.50 4.13 -23.77
CA PRO A 234 1.65 5.21 -22.79
C PRO A 234 3.10 5.63 -22.62
N ALA A 235 3.36 6.94 -22.72
CA ALA A 235 4.69 7.51 -22.58
C ALA A 235 5.20 7.45 -21.11
N SER A 236 4.28 7.35 -20.16
CA SER A 236 4.53 7.27 -18.72
C SER A 236 5.03 5.91 -18.23
N ILE A 237 5.07 4.86 -19.09
CA ILE A 237 5.62 3.55 -18.71
C ILE A 237 7.08 3.72 -18.29
N ASN A 238 7.37 3.37 -17.02
CA ASN A 238 8.67 3.58 -16.40
C ASN A 238 9.25 2.32 -15.73
N GLY A 239 8.54 1.18 -15.83
CA GLY A 239 8.96 -0.06 -15.20
C GLY A 239 8.29 -1.30 -15.77
N LYS A 240 8.54 -2.40 -15.09
CA LYS A 240 7.93 -3.71 -15.34
C LYS A 240 7.41 -4.29 -14.03
N TYR A 241 6.23 -4.86 -14.05
CA TYR A 241 5.75 -5.76 -13.03
C TYR A 241 6.05 -7.20 -13.45
N VAL A 242 6.65 -7.98 -12.55
CA VAL A 242 7.00 -9.37 -12.81
C VAL A 242 6.50 -10.24 -11.67
N ASN A 243 5.61 -11.16 -11.97
CA ASN A 243 5.21 -12.24 -11.07
C ASN A 243 5.74 -13.56 -11.61
N GLN A 244 6.86 -14.04 -11.04
CA GLN A 244 7.52 -15.27 -11.47
C GLN A 244 6.69 -16.53 -11.24
N GLN A 245 5.86 -16.56 -10.19
CA GLN A 245 5.01 -17.73 -9.88
C GLN A 245 3.89 -17.92 -10.90
N LYS A 246 3.38 -16.81 -11.43
CA LYS A 246 2.33 -16.81 -12.46
C LYS A 246 2.90 -16.76 -13.89
N GLY A 247 4.20 -16.55 -14.04
CA GLY A 247 4.84 -16.40 -15.35
C GLY A 247 4.38 -15.15 -16.11
N VAL A 248 4.02 -14.08 -15.41
CA VAL A 248 3.48 -12.84 -16.00
C VAL A 248 4.51 -11.73 -15.90
N GLU A 249 4.72 -11.04 -17.02
CA GLU A 249 5.43 -9.78 -17.11
C GLU A 249 4.55 -8.75 -17.82
N GLN A 250 4.46 -7.54 -17.25
CA GLN A 250 3.62 -6.45 -17.75
C GLN A 250 4.44 -5.15 -17.79
N ASP A 251 4.11 -4.28 -18.75
CA ASP A 251 4.51 -2.87 -18.67
C ASP A 251 3.90 -2.24 -17.42
N ALA A 252 4.66 -1.40 -16.72
CA ALA A 252 4.20 -0.77 -15.50
C ALA A 252 4.45 0.74 -15.49
N ILE A 253 3.51 1.44 -14.85
CA ILE A 253 3.62 2.86 -14.48
C ILE A 253 3.62 2.91 -12.97
N PHE A 254 4.78 3.12 -12.39
CA PHE A 254 4.93 3.32 -10.94
C PHE A 254 4.94 4.80 -10.63
N VAL A 255 3.99 5.22 -9.79
CA VAL A 255 3.94 6.59 -9.28
C VAL A 255 4.76 6.73 -8.00
N GLU A 256 5.19 7.96 -7.71
CA GLU A 256 6.07 8.24 -6.59
C GLU A 256 5.38 8.00 -5.24
N VAL A 257 6.17 7.57 -4.25
CA VAL A 257 5.75 7.40 -2.86
C VAL A 257 6.58 8.28 -1.95
N ILE A 258 5.98 8.83 -0.90
CA ILE A 258 6.63 9.77 0.01
C ILE A 258 6.59 9.21 1.44
N PRO A 259 7.74 8.92 2.07
CA PRO A 259 7.79 8.62 3.49
C PRO A 259 7.35 9.83 4.31
N VAL A 260 6.25 9.70 5.04
CA VAL A 260 5.72 10.73 5.92
C VAL A 260 6.09 10.41 7.36
N THR A 261 6.85 11.31 7.96
CA THR A 261 7.27 11.28 9.36
C THR A 261 6.77 12.54 10.07
N GLN A 262 6.97 12.64 11.36
CA GLN A 262 6.60 13.84 12.13
C GLN A 262 7.25 15.12 11.57
N GLU A 263 8.45 15.00 10.96
CA GLU A 263 9.21 16.15 10.44
C GLU A 263 8.54 16.78 9.19
N ASN A 264 7.93 15.96 8.32
CA ASN A 264 7.36 16.44 7.05
C ASN A 264 5.83 16.29 6.94
N LEU A 265 5.16 15.72 7.96
CA LEU A 265 3.72 15.47 7.99
C LEU A 265 2.89 16.71 7.56
N TYR A 266 3.21 17.87 8.15
CA TYR A 266 2.50 19.10 7.84
C TYR A 266 2.65 19.53 6.38
N GLN A 267 3.87 19.46 5.85
CA GLN A 267 4.14 19.88 4.47
C GLN A 267 3.51 18.93 3.45
N VAL A 268 3.68 17.62 3.68
CA VAL A 268 3.25 16.61 2.70
C VAL A 268 1.73 16.41 2.77
N ILE A 269 1.18 16.23 3.95
CA ILE A 269 -0.22 15.83 4.12
C ILE A 269 -1.15 17.04 4.21
N VAL A 270 -0.84 18.02 5.07
CA VAL A 270 -1.74 19.15 5.31
C VAL A 270 -1.62 20.18 4.20
N LYS A 271 -0.42 20.71 3.93
CA LYS A 271 -0.22 21.66 2.83
C LYS A 271 -0.43 21.03 1.45
N GLY A 272 -0.16 19.74 1.31
CA GLY A 272 -0.50 18.94 0.12
C GLY A 272 -2.01 18.74 -0.09
N GLY A 273 -2.85 19.16 0.87
CA GLY A 273 -4.31 19.11 0.78
C GLY A 273 -4.92 17.72 0.82
N PHE A 274 -4.21 16.74 1.41
CA PHE A 274 -4.71 15.37 1.56
C PHE A 274 -5.62 15.23 2.79
N HIS A 275 -5.17 15.75 3.95
CA HIS A 275 -5.98 15.87 5.17
C HIS A 275 -5.94 17.28 5.73
N LYS A 276 -7.00 17.67 6.46
CA LYS A 276 -7.08 18.99 7.10
C LYS A 276 -6.22 19.06 8.35
N LEU A 277 -5.70 20.25 8.63
CA LEU A 277 -4.86 20.50 9.80
C LEU A 277 -5.56 20.10 11.10
N GLU A 278 -6.81 20.55 11.27
CA GLU A 278 -7.60 20.29 12.47
C GLU A 278 -7.89 18.82 12.70
N ASP A 279 -7.95 18.02 11.64
CA ASP A 279 -8.19 16.57 11.72
C ASP A 279 -6.90 15.82 12.09
N VAL A 280 -5.78 16.19 11.46
CA VAL A 280 -4.47 15.55 11.72
C VAL A 280 -3.96 15.84 13.13
N TYR A 281 -4.06 17.09 13.58
CA TYR A 281 -3.49 17.53 14.86
C TYR A 281 -4.53 17.61 15.99
N ARG A 282 -5.73 17.05 15.82
CA ARG A 282 -6.84 17.14 16.78
C ARG A 282 -6.48 16.73 18.21
N ASN A 283 -5.57 15.78 18.37
CA ASN A 283 -5.13 15.27 19.67
C ASN A 283 -3.91 16.02 20.24
N ILE A 284 -3.37 16.98 19.47
CA ILE A 284 -2.22 17.80 19.88
C ILE A 284 -2.73 19.14 20.40
N PRO A 285 -2.19 19.67 21.52
CA PRO A 285 -2.52 21.01 21.99
C PRO A 285 -2.32 22.07 20.90
N LYS A 286 -3.27 22.99 20.74
CA LYS A 286 -3.27 23.97 19.62
C LYS A 286 -2.03 24.86 19.57
N ASP A 287 -1.43 25.16 20.73
CA ASP A 287 -0.19 25.92 20.83
C ASP A 287 1.03 25.21 20.24
N LYS A 288 0.94 23.88 20.08
CA LYS A 288 1.97 23.03 19.46
C LYS A 288 1.70 22.69 18.00
N TRP A 289 0.63 23.20 17.42
CA TRP A 289 0.34 22.97 16.00
C TRP A 289 1.40 23.65 15.12
N PRO A 290 1.73 23.06 13.95
CA PRO A 290 2.65 23.71 13.02
C PRO A 290 2.08 25.07 12.60
N LYS A 291 2.94 26.08 12.64
CA LYS A 291 2.60 27.44 12.17
C LYS A 291 2.91 27.48 10.67
N GLY A 292 1.92 27.91 9.87
CA GLY A 292 1.98 27.95 8.41
C GLY A 292 3.07 28.86 7.85
#